data_299e5db85448ff193671b8fc266a04e5
#
_entry.id   299e5db85448ff193671b8fc266a04e5
#
_cell.length_a   1.000
_cell.length_b   1.000
_cell.length_c   1.000
_cell.angle_alpha   90.00
_cell.angle_beta   90.00
_cell.angle_gamma   90.00
#
_symmetry.space_group_name_H-M   'P 1'
#
loop_
_entity.id
_entity.type
_entity.pdbx_description
1 polymer ?
#
loop_
_entity_poly.entity_id
_entity_poly.type
_entity_poly.pdbx_seq_one_letter_code
_entity_poly.pdbx_strand_id
1 'polypeptide(L)'
;MRMLWQGPSRPLAWWWAFLTLASIGNVALWFLLYRQFYMAPTGTLGGATDIELMLFLCAAYVFGCAFRSVLPRADVQRICLFDTWLSSVVIGRSVATVAEISFAAQWAIVLRQLGGMAGADTTLTVAAIVVPLIVVAQCCSWYGVLTTNYLANAIENSIWAVAFLLVGIAVCRLLPEFEGIVRVGLVVAIIGIAGYLAFLITIDVPMYLSRWQESIADGQEALRPMQGLRDACTRWVVTHDFAHWKDEIAWMSLYFTAAVWASLALCLVSCLEGGVSRYRIEPAAEALSIERRQHATIEAREPNRPALDR
;
A
#
# COMPACT_ATOMS: atom_id res chain seq x y z
N MET A 1 12.30 28.72 33.70
CA MET A 1 11.34 27.80 34.34
C MET A 1 11.53 26.45 33.67
N ARG A 2 12.24 25.49 34.30
CA ARG A 2 12.45 24.16 33.74
C ARG A 2 11.09 23.43 33.77
N MET A 3 10.43 23.29 32.59
CA MET A 3 9.33 22.35 32.47
C MET A 3 9.90 20.98 32.85
N LEU A 4 9.40 20.41 33.92
CA LEU A 4 9.66 19.01 34.28
C LEU A 4 9.16 18.18 33.10
N TRP A 5 10.08 17.49 32.47
CA TRP A 5 9.76 16.52 31.40
C TRP A 5 8.81 15.47 32.00
N GLN A 6 7.51 15.65 31.78
CA GLN A 6 6.52 14.63 32.10
C GLN A 6 6.56 13.67 30.92
N GLY A 7 7.07 12.47 31.14
CA GLY A 7 7.07 11.42 30.14
C GLY A 7 5.66 11.12 29.64
N PRO A 8 5.52 10.43 28.50
CA PRO A 8 4.21 10.11 27.92
C PRO A 8 3.34 9.36 28.94
N SER A 9 2.02 9.63 28.90
CA SER A 9 1.05 8.86 29.68
C SER A 9 1.22 7.36 29.42
N ARG A 10 1.00 6.50 30.40
CA ARG A 10 1.20 5.04 30.26
C ARG A 10 0.57 4.46 29.00
N PRO A 11 -0.70 4.77 28.64
CA PRO A 11 -1.30 4.25 27.40
C PRO A 11 -0.55 4.69 26.14
N LEU A 12 -0.13 5.95 26.08
CA LEU A 12 0.61 6.48 24.94
C LEU A 12 2.01 5.86 24.80
N ALA A 13 2.68 5.61 25.93
CA ALA A 13 3.97 4.91 25.95
C ALA A 13 3.86 3.46 25.43
N TRP A 14 2.82 2.73 25.85
CA TRP A 14 2.56 1.39 25.35
C TRP A 14 2.20 1.37 23.86
N TRP A 15 1.39 2.29 23.40
CA TRP A 15 1.08 2.42 21.99
C TRP A 15 2.32 2.72 21.14
N TRP A 16 3.15 3.67 21.56
CA TRP A 16 4.40 3.98 20.87
C TRP A 16 5.36 2.77 20.87
N ALA A 17 5.50 2.07 21.98
CA ALA A 17 6.31 0.85 22.07
C ALA A 17 5.79 -0.23 21.10
N PHE A 18 4.47 -0.42 21.01
CA PHE A 18 3.85 -1.33 20.04
C PHE A 18 4.21 -0.95 18.60
N LEU A 19 4.04 0.32 18.20
CA LEU A 19 4.39 0.77 16.85
C LEU A 19 5.88 0.56 16.53
N THR A 20 6.75 0.86 17.50
CA THR A 20 8.21 0.69 17.35
C THR A 20 8.58 -0.78 17.18
N LEU A 21 8.03 -1.67 18.00
CA LEU A 21 8.27 -3.12 17.89
C LEU A 21 7.72 -3.69 16.59
N ALA A 22 6.52 -3.27 16.18
CA ALA A 22 5.94 -3.67 14.90
C ALA A 22 6.84 -3.22 13.73
N SER A 23 7.36 -1.99 13.77
CA SER A 23 8.26 -1.48 12.73
C SER A 23 9.58 -2.24 12.65
N ILE A 24 10.17 -2.63 13.78
CA ILE A 24 11.37 -3.49 13.82
C ILE A 24 11.08 -4.83 13.15
N GLY A 25 9.95 -5.46 13.47
CA GLY A 25 9.51 -6.71 12.84
C GLY A 25 9.30 -6.56 11.33
N ASN A 26 8.65 -5.48 10.90
CA ASN A 26 8.40 -5.17 9.49
C ASN A 26 9.71 -4.99 8.70
N VAL A 27 10.67 -4.25 9.24
CA VAL A 27 11.99 -4.05 8.64
C VAL A 27 12.75 -5.37 8.58
N ALA A 28 12.70 -6.19 9.63
CA ALA A 28 13.31 -7.51 9.63
C ALA A 28 12.72 -8.44 8.55
N LEU A 29 11.38 -8.44 8.39
CA LEU A 29 10.71 -9.19 7.32
C LEU A 29 11.13 -8.71 5.92
N TRP A 30 11.24 -7.39 5.71
CA TRP A 30 11.74 -6.88 4.45
C TRP A 30 13.18 -7.33 4.17
N PHE A 31 14.08 -7.34 5.18
CA PHE A 31 15.44 -7.85 5.03
C PHE A 31 15.47 -9.34 4.68
N LEU A 32 14.54 -10.14 5.22
CA LEU A 32 14.42 -11.55 4.85
C LEU A 32 14.00 -11.71 3.38
N LEU A 33 13.03 -10.93 2.89
CA LEU A 33 12.64 -10.92 1.48
C LEU A 33 13.81 -10.49 0.59
N TYR A 34 14.50 -9.41 0.95
CA TYR A 34 15.66 -8.92 0.22
C TYR A 34 16.74 -10.00 0.12
N ARG A 35 17.08 -10.64 1.22
CA ARG A 35 18.06 -11.75 1.26
C ARG A 35 17.62 -12.91 0.39
N GLN A 36 16.35 -13.29 0.44
CA GLN A 36 15.80 -14.44 -0.29
C GLN A 36 15.80 -14.21 -1.81
N PHE A 37 15.42 -13.03 -2.27
CA PHE A 37 15.19 -12.80 -3.70
C PHE A 37 16.28 -12.02 -4.41
N TYR A 38 17.06 -11.22 -3.70
CA TYR A 38 18.13 -10.43 -4.30
C TYR A 38 19.52 -11.09 -4.12
N MET A 39 19.80 -11.65 -2.95
CA MET A 39 21.13 -12.21 -2.64
C MET A 39 21.25 -13.70 -2.96
N ALA A 40 20.17 -14.44 -3.16
CA ALA A 40 20.22 -15.84 -3.54
C ALA A 40 20.71 -15.98 -5.00
N PRO A 41 21.67 -16.87 -5.29
CA PRO A 41 22.18 -17.10 -6.64
C PRO A 41 21.17 -17.92 -7.46
N THR A 42 20.02 -17.34 -7.77
CA THR A 42 18.99 -18.00 -8.59
C THR A 42 19.06 -17.48 -10.03
N GLY A 43 19.85 -18.14 -10.88
CA GLY A 43 19.97 -17.86 -12.31
C GLY A 43 18.75 -18.16 -13.17
N THR A 44 17.53 -18.08 -12.62
CA THR A 44 16.30 -18.50 -13.33
C THR A 44 15.10 -17.57 -13.15
N LEU A 45 15.24 -16.43 -12.44
CA LEU A 45 14.13 -15.48 -12.33
C LEU A 45 14.20 -14.49 -13.51
N GLY A 46 13.34 -14.70 -14.50
CA GLY A 46 13.12 -13.72 -15.58
C GLY A 46 12.66 -12.39 -15.00
N GLY A 47 13.29 -11.26 -15.45
CA GLY A 47 12.87 -9.93 -15.04
C GLY A 47 13.56 -9.40 -13.77
N ALA A 48 14.89 -9.51 -13.67
CA ALA A 48 15.67 -8.95 -12.54
C ALA A 48 15.26 -7.50 -12.20
N THR A 49 14.94 -6.69 -13.20
CA THR A 49 14.52 -5.29 -13.05
C THR A 49 13.20 -5.12 -12.30
N ASP A 50 12.21 -6.00 -12.52
CA ASP A 50 10.89 -5.88 -11.87
C ASP A 50 10.97 -6.30 -10.38
N ILE A 51 11.79 -7.30 -10.07
CA ILE A 51 12.04 -7.74 -8.68
C ILE A 51 12.78 -6.66 -7.90
N GLU A 52 13.83 -6.09 -8.49
CA GLU A 52 14.59 -4.99 -7.86
C GLU A 52 13.69 -3.78 -7.60
N LEU A 53 12.89 -3.39 -8.58
CA LEU A 53 11.93 -2.29 -8.43
C LEU A 53 10.92 -2.58 -7.32
N MET A 54 10.35 -3.79 -7.26
CA MET A 54 9.39 -4.15 -6.23
C MET A 54 10.01 -4.15 -4.83
N LEU A 55 11.23 -4.68 -4.67
CA LEU A 55 11.97 -4.66 -3.41
C LEU A 55 12.29 -3.21 -2.98
N PHE A 56 12.65 -2.33 -3.93
CA PHE A 56 12.90 -0.92 -3.66
C PHE A 56 11.62 -0.18 -3.21
N LEU A 57 10.50 -0.37 -3.92
CA LEU A 57 9.21 0.23 -3.56
C LEU A 57 8.74 -0.27 -2.18
N CYS A 58 8.89 -1.56 -1.92
CA CYS A 58 8.58 -2.15 -0.61
C CYS A 58 9.48 -1.55 0.48
N ALA A 59 10.79 -1.39 0.23
CA ALA A 59 11.69 -0.72 1.15
C ALA A 59 11.22 0.71 1.45
N ALA A 60 10.93 1.51 0.42
CA ALA A 60 10.47 2.88 0.59
C ALA A 60 9.23 2.97 1.48
N TYR A 61 8.26 2.05 1.31
CA TYR A 61 7.08 1.98 2.16
C TYR A 61 7.40 1.53 3.58
N VAL A 62 8.09 0.41 3.75
CA VAL A 62 8.42 -0.17 5.06
C VAL A 62 9.27 0.78 5.91
N PHE A 63 10.33 1.35 5.32
CA PHE A 63 11.20 2.29 6.06
C PHE A 63 10.51 3.63 6.31
N GLY A 64 9.68 4.11 5.39
CA GLY A 64 8.86 5.31 5.59
C GLY A 64 7.87 5.14 6.74
N CYS A 65 7.18 4.00 6.81
CA CYS A 65 6.30 3.65 7.92
C CYS A 65 7.07 3.47 9.23
N ALA A 66 8.24 2.83 9.21
CA ALA A 66 9.09 2.65 10.38
C ALA A 66 9.56 4.01 10.95
N PHE A 67 9.97 4.93 10.08
CA PHE A 67 10.32 6.30 10.49
C PHE A 67 9.16 6.99 11.22
N ARG A 68 7.95 6.92 10.67
CA ARG A 68 6.76 7.53 11.28
C ARG A 68 6.25 6.77 12.51
N SER A 69 6.53 5.49 12.65
CA SER A 69 6.23 4.71 13.86
C SER A 69 7.12 5.10 15.03
N VAL A 70 8.40 5.37 14.77
CA VAL A 70 9.37 5.80 15.79
C VAL A 70 9.17 7.27 16.16
N LEU A 71 8.83 8.11 15.18
CA LEU A 71 8.57 9.55 15.33
C LEU A 71 7.12 9.87 14.96
N PRO A 72 6.13 9.42 15.76
CA PRO A 72 4.72 9.64 15.45
C PRO A 72 4.37 11.13 15.53
N ARG A 73 3.47 11.52 14.61
CA ARG A 73 3.03 12.90 14.43
C ARG A 73 1.68 12.97 13.75
N ALA A 74 0.90 14.00 14.05
CA ALA A 74 -0.30 14.36 13.31
C ALA A 74 -0.05 15.68 12.56
N ASP A 75 -0.12 15.60 11.22
CA ASP A 75 0.42 16.64 10.34
C ASP A 75 -0.40 17.94 10.35
N VAL A 76 -1.73 17.85 10.31
CA VAL A 76 -2.61 19.03 10.29
C VAL A 76 -2.65 19.71 11.64
N GLN A 77 -2.70 18.93 12.72
CA GLN A 77 -2.73 19.40 14.10
C GLN A 77 -1.37 19.93 14.58
N ARG A 78 -0.30 19.72 13.82
CA ARG A 78 1.08 20.10 14.18
C ARG A 78 1.58 19.48 15.48
N ILE A 79 1.03 18.33 15.91
CA ILE A 79 1.48 17.65 17.12
C ILE A 79 2.47 16.53 16.80
N CYS A 80 3.41 16.31 17.69
CA CYS A 80 4.38 15.21 17.64
C CYS A 80 4.71 14.70 19.03
N LEU A 81 5.34 13.52 19.10
CA LEU A 81 5.71 12.90 20.37
C LEU A 81 7.10 13.37 20.85
N PHE A 82 7.99 13.73 19.92
CA PHE A 82 9.39 14.05 20.23
C PHE A 82 9.78 15.44 19.68
N ASP A 83 10.53 16.18 20.48
CA ASP A 83 11.09 17.48 20.08
C ASP A 83 12.37 17.29 19.26
N THR A 84 12.20 17.14 17.97
CA THR A 84 13.30 17.03 17.01
C THR A 84 12.89 17.63 15.67
N TRP A 85 13.85 18.21 14.93
CA TRP A 85 13.57 18.72 13.59
C TRP A 85 13.07 17.64 12.61
N LEU A 86 13.42 16.37 12.85
CA LEU A 86 12.86 15.21 12.13
C LEU A 86 11.35 15.06 12.35
N SER A 87 10.82 15.62 13.44
CA SER A 87 9.38 15.72 13.70
C SER A 87 8.72 16.89 12.97
N SER A 88 9.43 17.64 12.11
CA SER A 88 8.83 18.71 11.31
C SER A 88 7.81 18.14 10.31
N VAL A 89 6.75 18.93 10.06
CA VAL A 89 5.66 18.50 9.18
C VAL A 89 6.16 18.18 7.77
N VAL A 90 7.06 19.01 7.25
CA VAL A 90 7.62 18.83 5.89
C VAL A 90 8.32 17.48 5.77
N ILE A 91 9.17 17.12 6.74
CA ILE A 91 9.87 15.82 6.69
C ILE A 91 8.90 14.66 6.77
N GLY A 92 8.01 14.67 7.76
CA GLY A 92 7.06 13.58 7.93
C GLY A 92 6.13 13.41 6.74
N ARG A 93 5.63 14.51 6.15
CA ARG A 93 4.76 14.45 4.95
C ARG A 93 5.53 14.02 3.70
N SER A 94 6.79 14.47 3.53
CA SER A 94 7.64 14.01 2.42
C SER A 94 7.87 12.50 2.48
N VAL A 95 8.20 11.98 3.65
CA VAL A 95 8.38 10.54 3.87
C VAL A 95 7.09 9.78 3.59
N ALA A 96 5.94 10.28 4.08
CA ALA A 96 4.64 9.68 3.80
C ALA A 96 4.32 9.67 2.31
N THR A 97 4.54 10.79 1.60
CA THR A 97 4.28 10.89 0.16
C THR A 97 5.08 9.85 -0.63
N VAL A 98 6.37 9.71 -0.34
CA VAL A 98 7.21 8.69 -1.00
C VAL A 98 6.70 7.28 -0.69
N ALA A 99 6.37 6.99 0.57
CA ALA A 99 5.85 5.69 0.99
C ALA A 99 4.52 5.38 0.28
N GLU A 100 3.56 6.30 0.30
CA GLU A 100 2.21 6.10 -0.24
C GLU A 100 2.22 5.93 -1.77
N ILE A 101 3.02 6.71 -2.50
CA ILE A 101 3.21 6.52 -3.95
C ILE A 101 3.87 5.16 -4.23
N SER A 102 4.85 4.75 -3.41
CA SER A 102 5.51 3.44 -3.54
C SER A 102 4.53 2.29 -3.32
N PHE A 103 3.62 2.41 -2.34
CA PHE A 103 2.58 1.41 -2.10
C PHE A 103 1.58 1.31 -3.26
N ALA A 104 1.15 2.45 -3.82
CA ALA A 104 0.30 2.47 -5.00
C ALA A 104 0.99 1.85 -6.22
N ALA A 105 2.30 2.10 -6.40
CA ALA A 105 3.10 1.51 -7.47
C ALA A 105 3.24 -0.02 -7.32
N GLN A 106 3.36 -0.54 -6.09
CA GLN A 106 3.35 -1.99 -5.84
C GLN A 106 2.02 -2.61 -6.28
N TRP A 107 0.87 -2.01 -5.94
CA TRP A 107 -0.43 -2.45 -6.45
C TRP A 107 -0.50 -2.43 -7.97
N ALA A 108 -0.01 -1.36 -8.60
CA ALA A 108 0.01 -1.25 -10.07
C ALA A 108 0.83 -2.37 -10.73
N ILE A 109 2.00 -2.71 -10.16
CA ILE A 109 2.87 -3.77 -10.67
C ILE A 109 2.16 -5.13 -10.55
N VAL A 110 1.63 -5.47 -9.37
CA VAL A 110 0.96 -6.76 -9.14
C VAL A 110 -0.29 -6.90 -10.02
N LEU A 111 -1.12 -5.85 -10.13
CA LEU A 111 -2.29 -5.86 -11.02
C LEU A 111 -1.89 -6.01 -12.50
N ARG A 112 -0.79 -5.38 -12.93
CA ARG A 112 -0.28 -5.54 -14.29
C ARG A 112 0.21 -6.96 -14.55
N GLN A 113 0.92 -7.57 -13.60
CA GLN A 113 1.42 -8.94 -13.69
C GLN A 113 0.26 -9.94 -13.76
N LEU A 114 -0.63 -9.93 -12.78
CA LEU A 114 -1.77 -10.85 -12.73
C LEU A 114 -2.78 -10.60 -13.86
N GLY A 115 -3.06 -9.33 -14.16
CA GLY A 115 -3.94 -8.94 -15.27
C GLY A 115 -3.40 -9.34 -16.62
N GLY A 116 -2.08 -9.22 -16.83
CA GLY A 116 -1.40 -9.69 -18.04
C GLY A 116 -1.48 -11.21 -18.19
N MET A 117 -1.25 -11.98 -17.12
CA MET A 117 -1.40 -13.43 -17.13
C MET A 117 -2.86 -13.84 -17.42
N ALA A 118 -3.84 -13.15 -16.85
CA ALA A 118 -5.27 -13.46 -17.03
C ALA A 118 -5.87 -12.90 -18.34
N GLY A 119 -5.18 -12.01 -19.07
CA GLY A 119 -5.73 -11.31 -20.22
C GLY A 119 -6.86 -10.34 -19.84
N ALA A 120 -6.82 -9.76 -18.64
CA ALA A 120 -7.88 -8.94 -18.06
C ALA A 120 -7.65 -7.44 -18.31
N ASP A 121 -8.12 -6.92 -19.45
CA ASP A 121 -7.93 -5.51 -19.88
C ASP A 121 -8.39 -4.49 -18.83
N THR A 122 -9.49 -4.76 -18.14
CA THR A 122 -9.98 -3.87 -17.07
C THR A 122 -8.99 -3.78 -15.91
N THR A 123 -8.34 -4.89 -15.54
CA THR A 123 -7.30 -4.91 -14.50
C THR A 123 -6.07 -4.14 -14.95
N LEU A 124 -5.66 -4.27 -16.22
CA LEU A 124 -4.56 -3.50 -16.81
C LEU A 124 -4.85 -2.00 -16.82
N THR A 125 -6.11 -1.62 -17.12
CA THR A 125 -6.54 -0.22 -17.05
C THR A 125 -6.45 0.32 -15.62
N VAL A 126 -6.94 -0.42 -14.62
CA VAL A 126 -6.82 -0.02 -13.21
C VAL A 126 -5.35 0.11 -12.80
N ALA A 127 -4.49 -0.83 -13.20
CA ALA A 127 -3.05 -0.77 -12.95
C ALA A 127 -2.41 0.51 -13.48
N ALA A 128 -2.88 1.02 -14.63
CA ALA A 128 -2.35 2.25 -15.24
C ALA A 128 -2.80 3.54 -14.52
N ILE A 129 -4.02 3.55 -13.93
CA ILE A 129 -4.60 4.77 -13.35
C ILE A 129 -4.43 4.90 -11.84
N VAL A 130 -4.15 3.82 -11.10
CA VAL A 130 -4.05 3.87 -9.63
C VAL A 130 -2.94 4.82 -9.15
N VAL A 131 -1.76 4.80 -9.74
CA VAL A 131 -0.65 5.69 -9.34
C VAL A 131 -0.98 7.16 -9.63
N PRO A 132 -1.45 7.56 -10.84
CA PRO A 132 -1.92 8.92 -11.08
C PRO A 132 -2.97 9.41 -10.08
N LEU A 133 -3.95 8.57 -9.72
CA LEU A 133 -4.95 8.94 -8.71
C LEU A 133 -4.31 9.24 -7.36
N ILE A 134 -3.38 8.40 -6.91
CA ILE A 134 -2.69 8.62 -5.64
C ILE A 134 -1.77 9.85 -5.69
N VAL A 135 -1.14 10.15 -6.82
CA VAL A 135 -0.41 11.42 -6.97
C VAL A 135 -1.33 12.63 -6.79
N VAL A 136 -2.54 12.60 -7.35
CA VAL A 136 -3.54 13.66 -7.13
C VAL A 136 -3.95 13.73 -5.65
N ALA A 137 -4.19 12.58 -5.00
CA ALA A 137 -4.46 12.52 -3.57
C ALA A 137 -3.32 13.16 -2.75
N GLN A 138 -2.05 12.89 -3.10
CA GLN A 138 -0.91 13.52 -2.43
C GLN A 138 -0.86 15.03 -2.61
N CYS A 139 -1.26 15.57 -3.79
CA CYS A 139 -1.38 17.01 -3.97
C CYS A 139 -2.45 17.61 -3.04
N CYS A 140 -3.61 16.95 -2.90
CA CYS A 140 -4.64 17.36 -1.94
C CYS A 140 -4.14 17.30 -0.49
N SER A 141 -3.42 16.24 -0.13
CA SER A 141 -2.82 16.07 1.18
C SER A 141 -1.83 17.19 1.52
N TRP A 142 -0.91 17.49 0.60
CA TRP A 142 0.03 18.60 0.76
C TRP A 142 -0.70 19.94 0.92
N TYR A 143 -1.72 20.18 0.11
CA TYR A 143 -2.53 21.40 0.24
C TYR A 143 -3.20 21.45 1.62
N GLY A 144 -3.86 20.38 2.06
CA GLY A 144 -4.50 20.30 3.38
C GLY A 144 -3.52 20.54 4.52
N VAL A 145 -2.37 19.88 4.45
CA VAL A 145 -1.32 20.02 5.47
C VAL A 145 -0.72 21.43 5.48
N LEU A 146 -0.41 22.02 4.34
CA LEU A 146 0.17 23.39 4.30
C LEU A 146 -0.82 24.45 4.74
N THR A 147 -2.09 24.34 4.33
CA THR A 147 -3.11 25.35 4.64
C THR A 147 -3.88 25.09 5.92
N THR A 148 -3.63 23.96 6.59
CA THR A 148 -4.43 23.46 7.74
C THR A 148 -5.91 23.27 7.41
N ASN A 149 -6.20 22.88 6.16
CA ASN A 149 -7.56 22.74 5.64
C ASN A 149 -8.00 21.28 5.65
N TYR A 150 -8.84 20.88 6.59
CA TYR A 150 -9.36 19.53 6.75
C TYR A 150 -10.20 19.05 5.56
N LEU A 151 -10.86 19.96 4.79
CA LEU A 151 -11.60 19.56 3.59
C LEU A 151 -10.68 18.91 2.54
N ALA A 152 -9.46 19.42 2.39
CA ALA A 152 -8.50 18.85 1.45
C ALA A 152 -8.10 17.41 1.84
N ASN A 153 -8.03 17.12 3.14
CA ASN A 153 -7.79 15.75 3.63
C ASN A 153 -9.01 14.85 3.42
N ALA A 154 -10.23 15.37 3.56
CA ALA A 154 -11.44 14.62 3.21
C ALA A 154 -11.47 14.27 1.71
N ILE A 155 -11.05 15.19 0.83
CA ILE A 155 -10.92 14.95 -0.62
C ILE A 155 -9.82 13.92 -0.89
N GLU A 156 -8.63 14.06 -0.28
CA GLU A 156 -7.54 13.09 -0.35
C GLU A 156 -8.05 11.67 -0.08
N ASN A 157 -8.69 11.46 1.08
CA ASN A 157 -9.18 10.15 1.51
C ASN A 157 -10.33 9.62 0.64
N SER A 158 -11.14 10.51 0.07
CA SER A 158 -12.14 10.14 -0.92
C SER A 158 -11.50 9.62 -2.22
N ILE A 159 -10.39 10.22 -2.66
CA ILE A 159 -9.62 9.73 -3.83
C ILE A 159 -8.99 8.39 -3.51
N TRP A 160 -8.45 8.19 -2.30
CA TRP A 160 -7.97 6.89 -1.84
C TRP A 160 -9.08 5.83 -1.87
N ALA A 161 -10.30 6.17 -1.42
CA ALA A 161 -11.45 5.27 -1.46
C ALA A 161 -11.81 4.87 -2.90
N VAL A 162 -11.84 5.83 -3.83
CA VAL A 162 -12.09 5.55 -5.26
C VAL A 162 -10.99 4.65 -5.84
N ALA A 163 -9.72 4.96 -5.58
CA ALA A 163 -8.59 4.17 -6.07
C ALA A 163 -8.66 2.72 -5.57
N PHE A 164 -8.92 2.51 -4.28
CA PHE A 164 -9.01 1.16 -3.70
C PHE A 164 -10.32 0.43 -4.06
N LEU A 165 -11.40 1.14 -4.34
CA LEU A 165 -12.60 0.54 -4.94
C LEU A 165 -12.27 -0.05 -6.33
N LEU A 166 -11.55 0.69 -7.16
CA LEU A 166 -11.12 0.21 -8.48
C LEU A 166 -10.16 -0.98 -8.35
N VAL A 167 -9.18 -0.92 -7.43
CA VAL A 167 -8.30 -2.06 -7.12
C VAL A 167 -9.11 -3.26 -6.66
N GLY A 168 -10.09 -3.09 -5.78
CA GLY A 168 -10.98 -4.16 -5.31
C GLY A 168 -11.77 -4.81 -6.45
N ILE A 169 -12.33 -4.00 -7.36
CA ILE A 169 -13.01 -4.50 -8.57
C ILE A 169 -12.04 -5.31 -9.44
N ALA A 170 -10.83 -4.83 -9.66
CA ALA A 170 -9.81 -5.52 -10.45
C ALA A 170 -9.41 -6.86 -9.81
N VAL A 171 -9.20 -6.89 -8.49
CA VAL A 171 -8.88 -8.12 -7.74
C VAL A 171 -10.05 -9.10 -7.77
N CYS A 172 -11.30 -8.66 -7.64
CA CYS A 172 -12.48 -9.51 -7.78
C CYS A 172 -12.57 -10.16 -9.17
N ARG A 173 -12.19 -9.43 -10.22
CA ARG A 173 -12.17 -9.96 -11.58
C ARG A 173 -11.07 -10.99 -11.82
N LEU A 174 -9.97 -10.92 -11.07
CA LEU A 174 -8.89 -11.91 -11.12
C LEU A 174 -9.23 -13.19 -10.35
N LEU A 175 -10.16 -13.14 -9.40
CA LEU A 175 -10.45 -14.26 -8.51
C LEU A 175 -10.84 -15.56 -9.22
N PRO A 176 -11.66 -15.58 -10.31
CA PRO A 176 -11.99 -16.80 -11.04
C PRO A 176 -10.83 -17.33 -11.91
N GLU A 177 -9.82 -16.50 -12.22
CA GLU A 177 -8.73 -16.85 -13.13
C GLU A 177 -7.58 -17.62 -12.44
N PHE A 178 -7.57 -17.64 -11.12
CA PHE A 178 -6.50 -18.24 -10.32
C PHE A 178 -7.06 -19.25 -9.30
N GLU A 179 -6.20 -20.20 -8.91
CA GLU A 179 -6.48 -21.21 -7.89
C GLU A 179 -5.36 -21.27 -6.83
N GLY A 180 -5.50 -22.19 -5.87
CA GLY A 180 -4.49 -22.43 -4.85
C GLY A 180 -4.17 -21.21 -3.99
N ILE A 181 -2.89 -21.01 -3.69
CA ILE A 181 -2.44 -19.95 -2.78
C ILE A 181 -2.67 -18.53 -3.32
N VAL A 182 -2.63 -18.36 -4.66
CA VAL A 182 -2.90 -17.05 -5.29
C VAL A 182 -4.35 -16.66 -5.08
N ARG A 183 -5.31 -17.58 -5.26
CA ARG A 183 -6.73 -17.33 -4.98
C ARG A 183 -6.96 -16.95 -3.51
N VAL A 184 -6.29 -17.64 -2.58
CA VAL A 184 -6.36 -17.29 -1.15
C VAL A 184 -5.84 -15.88 -0.92
N GLY A 185 -4.70 -15.52 -1.52
CA GLY A 185 -4.15 -14.16 -1.46
C GLY A 185 -5.11 -13.09 -1.99
N LEU A 186 -5.77 -13.36 -3.14
CA LEU A 186 -6.78 -12.47 -3.71
C LEU A 186 -7.99 -12.30 -2.77
N VAL A 187 -8.48 -13.38 -2.15
CA VAL A 187 -9.58 -13.31 -1.16
C VAL A 187 -9.17 -12.47 0.05
N VAL A 188 -7.97 -12.68 0.59
CA VAL A 188 -7.45 -11.87 1.71
C VAL A 188 -7.33 -10.40 1.31
N ALA A 189 -6.85 -10.12 0.08
CA ALA A 189 -6.79 -8.75 -0.45
C ALA A 189 -8.19 -8.11 -0.56
N ILE A 190 -9.20 -8.84 -1.06
CA ILE A 190 -10.60 -8.35 -1.13
C ILE A 190 -11.11 -7.99 0.26
N ILE A 191 -10.92 -8.87 1.26
CA ILE A 191 -11.34 -8.62 2.64
C ILE A 191 -10.64 -7.38 3.21
N GLY A 192 -9.32 -7.27 3.02
CA GLY A 192 -8.53 -6.12 3.47
C GLY A 192 -8.98 -4.82 2.82
N ILE A 193 -9.20 -4.82 1.49
CA ILE A 193 -9.69 -3.66 0.74
C ILE A 193 -11.09 -3.28 1.21
N ALA A 194 -12.00 -4.23 1.39
CA ALA A 194 -13.36 -3.96 1.89
C ALA A 194 -13.33 -3.33 3.29
N GLY A 195 -12.50 -3.85 4.19
CA GLY A 195 -12.29 -3.28 5.53
C GLY A 195 -11.71 -1.86 5.47
N TYR A 196 -10.73 -1.62 4.60
CA TYR A 196 -10.15 -0.30 4.41
C TYR A 196 -11.16 0.71 3.84
N LEU A 197 -11.94 0.30 2.84
CA LEU A 197 -13.02 1.13 2.28
C LEU A 197 -14.08 1.46 3.33
N ALA A 198 -14.50 0.46 4.12
CA ALA A 198 -15.43 0.69 5.22
C ALA A 198 -14.86 1.72 6.21
N PHE A 199 -13.59 1.60 6.61
CA PHE A 199 -12.91 2.56 7.49
C PHE A 199 -12.90 3.98 6.89
N LEU A 200 -12.49 4.13 5.63
CA LEU A 200 -12.44 5.45 4.98
C LEU A 200 -13.82 6.11 4.91
N ILE A 201 -14.86 5.36 4.53
CA ILE A 201 -16.21 5.90 4.31
C ILE A 201 -16.93 6.18 5.64
N THR A 202 -16.74 5.36 6.67
CA THR A 202 -17.51 5.46 7.91
C THR A 202 -16.80 6.21 9.03
N ILE A 203 -15.47 6.31 8.99
CA ILE A 203 -14.67 6.90 10.06
C ILE A 203 -13.85 8.08 9.56
N ASP A 204 -12.98 7.86 8.60
CA ASP A 204 -11.90 8.81 8.29
C ASP A 204 -12.42 10.05 7.54
N VAL A 205 -13.14 9.86 6.44
CA VAL A 205 -13.75 10.97 5.68
C VAL A 205 -14.75 11.76 6.54
N PRO A 206 -15.70 11.13 7.27
CA PRO A 206 -16.60 11.86 8.17
C PRO A 206 -15.87 12.64 9.27
N MET A 207 -14.80 12.09 9.85
CA MET A 207 -13.98 12.78 10.85
C MET A 207 -13.38 14.06 10.29
N TYR A 208 -12.77 14.03 9.08
CA TYR A 208 -12.21 15.23 8.47
C TYR A 208 -13.27 16.24 8.09
N LEU A 209 -14.45 15.80 7.64
CA LEU A 209 -15.58 16.72 7.35
C LEU A 209 -16.10 17.38 8.63
N SER A 210 -16.21 16.65 9.76
CA SER A 210 -16.59 17.23 11.05
C SER A 210 -15.59 18.27 11.51
N ARG A 211 -14.28 17.95 11.49
CA ARG A 211 -13.20 18.89 11.83
C ARG A 211 -13.20 20.13 10.93
N TRP A 212 -13.53 19.97 9.65
CA TRP A 212 -13.66 21.08 8.73
C TRP A 212 -14.84 22.01 9.10
N GLN A 213 -16.01 21.42 9.42
CA GLN A 213 -17.18 22.17 9.87
C GLN A 213 -16.90 22.91 11.19
N GLU A 214 -16.26 22.24 12.14
CA GLU A 214 -15.84 22.83 13.41
C GLU A 214 -14.88 24.03 13.18
N SER A 215 -13.89 23.86 12.29
CA SER A 215 -12.93 24.93 11.98
C SER A 215 -13.58 26.17 11.38
N ILE A 216 -14.65 25.99 10.56
CA ILE A 216 -15.45 27.10 10.03
C ILE A 216 -16.27 27.77 11.14
N ALA A 217 -16.91 26.97 11.99
CA ALA A 217 -17.72 27.49 13.09
C ALA A 217 -16.87 28.30 14.10
N ASP A 218 -15.62 27.89 14.32
CA ASP A 218 -14.64 28.59 15.16
C ASP A 218 -13.99 29.81 14.47
N GLY A 219 -14.34 30.09 13.21
CA GLY A 219 -13.78 31.21 12.45
C GLY A 219 -12.28 31.04 12.13
N GLN A 220 -11.78 29.81 12.09
CA GLN A 220 -10.37 29.54 11.76
C GLN A 220 -10.13 29.76 10.26
N GLU A 221 -9.26 30.69 9.93
CA GLU A 221 -8.85 30.96 8.57
C GLU A 221 -7.75 29.97 8.12
N ALA A 222 -7.90 29.41 6.90
CA ALA A 222 -6.87 28.60 6.30
C ALA A 222 -5.59 29.43 6.04
N LEU A 223 -4.44 28.86 6.33
CA LEU A 223 -3.16 29.51 6.06
C LEU A 223 -2.93 29.69 4.55
N ARG A 224 -2.30 30.79 4.17
CA ARG A 224 -1.81 30.91 2.79
C ARG A 224 -0.68 29.90 2.56
N PRO A 225 -0.57 29.27 1.37
CA PRO A 225 0.38 28.17 1.13
C PRO A 225 1.82 28.48 1.51
N MET A 226 2.32 29.70 1.24
CA MET A 226 3.68 30.09 1.59
C MET A 226 3.88 30.27 3.11
N GLN A 227 2.86 30.78 3.81
CA GLN A 227 2.88 30.86 5.28
C GLN A 227 2.82 29.46 5.88
N GLY A 228 1.97 28.60 5.32
CA GLY A 228 1.86 27.20 5.70
C GLY A 228 3.14 26.42 5.49
N LEU A 229 3.88 26.67 4.42
CA LEU A 229 5.18 26.04 4.18
C LEU A 229 6.18 26.45 5.29
N ARG A 230 6.27 27.72 5.61
CA ARG A 230 7.12 28.20 6.71
C ARG A 230 6.69 27.58 8.04
N ASP A 231 5.39 27.55 8.32
CA ASP A 231 4.81 26.98 9.53
C ASP A 231 5.13 25.47 9.62
N ALA A 232 4.96 24.72 8.52
CA ALA A 232 5.26 23.29 8.45
C ALA A 232 6.74 22.94 8.65
N CYS A 233 7.66 23.87 8.32
CA CYS A 233 9.09 23.71 8.54
C CYS A 233 9.54 24.04 9.98
N THR A 234 8.81 24.93 10.67
CA THR A 234 9.32 25.56 11.90
C THR A 234 8.44 25.38 13.12
N ARG A 235 7.19 24.95 12.94
CA ARG A 235 6.23 24.82 14.02
C ARG A 235 5.78 23.38 14.22
N TRP A 236 5.97 22.88 15.43
CA TRP A 236 5.36 21.64 15.94
C TRP A 236 5.15 21.78 17.45
N VAL A 237 4.19 21.04 17.97
CA VAL A 237 3.83 21.02 19.38
C VAL A 237 4.07 19.63 19.92
N VAL A 238 4.99 19.51 20.87
CA VAL A 238 5.20 18.25 21.57
C VAL A 238 4.10 18.07 22.61
N THR A 239 3.35 16.98 22.50
CA THR A 239 2.31 16.64 23.47
C THR A 239 2.39 15.16 23.85
N HIS A 240 2.30 14.90 25.16
CA HIS A 240 2.28 13.57 25.75
C HIS A 240 0.89 13.25 26.34
N ASP A 241 -0.08 14.11 26.10
CA ASP A 241 -1.46 13.90 26.54
C ASP A 241 -2.19 12.95 25.58
N PHE A 242 -2.69 11.85 26.13
CA PHE A 242 -3.46 10.83 25.39
C PHE A 242 -4.69 11.42 24.67
N ALA A 243 -5.32 12.44 25.26
CA ALA A 243 -6.52 13.04 24.66
C ALA A 243 -6.27 13.62 23.26
N HIS A 244 -5.07 14.14 23.00
CA HIS A 244 -4.67 14.67 21.68
C HIS A 244 -4.36 13.57 20.66
N TRP A 245 -4.06 12.35 21.12
CA TRP A 245 -3.64 11.24 20.25
C TRP A 245 -4.73 10.20 20.01
N LYS A 246 -5.78 10.16 20.83
CA LYS A 246 -6.80 9.10 20.81
C LYS A 246 -7.42 8.85 19.42
N ASP A 247 -7.66 9.92 18.67
CA ASP A 247 -8.27 9.84 17.34
C ASP A 247 -7.27 9.42 16.26
N GLU A 248 -5.97 9.59 16.54
CA GLU A 248 -4.88 9.22 15.63
C GLU A 248 -4.41 7.77 15.82
N ILE A 249 -4.63 7.19 17.01
CA ILE A 249 -4.12 5.86 17.38
C ILE A 249 -4.65 4.77 16.46
N ALA A 250 -5.95 4.78 16.15
CA ALA A 250 -6.57 3.70 15.38
C ALA A 250 -6.01 3.62 13.96
N TRP A 251 -6.02 4.75 13.23
CA TRP A 251 -5.56 4.77 11.85
C TRP A 251 -4.03 4.57 11.76
N MET A 252 -3.23 5.18 12.65
CA MET A 252 -1.78 4.97 12.67
C MET A 252 -1.43 3.51 12.96
N SER A 253 -2.16 2.85 13.87
CA SER A 253 -1.92 1.44 14.17
C SER A 253 -2.18 0.57 12.95
N LEU A 254 -3.31 0.78 12.26
CA LEU A 254 -3.65 0.04 11.03
C LEU A 254 -2.66 0.34 9.90
N TYR A 255 -2.31 1.60 9.72
CA TYR A 255 -1.41 2.04 8.66
C TYR A 255 0.00 1.47 8.82
N PHE A 256 0.55 1.47 10.05
CA PHE A 256 1.91 0.98 10.31
C PHE A 256 2.01 -0.54 10.55
N THR A 257 0.88 -1.25 10.56
CA THR A 257 0.85 -2.70 10.64
C THR A 257 0.20 -3.32 9.40
N ALA A 258 -1.11 -3.29 9.29
CA ALA A 258 -1.85 -3.98 8.23
C ALA A 258 -1.45 -3.53 6.82
N ALA A 259 -1.28 -2.22 6.58
CA ALA A 259 -0.88 -1.74 5.27
C ALA A 259 0.59 -2.08 4.96
N VAL A 260 1.48 -2.11 5.97
CA VAL A 260 2.86 -2.58 5.79
C VAL A 260 2.90 -4.08 5.47
N TRP A 261 2.08 -4.89 6.13
CA TRP A 261 1.97 -6.31 5.81
C TRP A 261 1.41 -6.54 4.41
N ALA A 262 0.45 -5.72 3.97
CA ALA A 262 -0.01 -5.74 2.59
C ALA A 262 1.12 -5.42 1.59
N SER A 263 1.95 -4.41 1.86
CA SER A 263 3.13 -4.07 1.04
C SER A 263 4.13 -5.24 0.96
N LEU A 264 4.45 -5.87 2.09
CA LEU A 264 5.32 -7.05 2.14
C LEU A 264 4.72 -8.23 1.36
N ALA A 265 3.40 -8.45 1.46
CA ALA A 265 2.71 -9.50 0.72
C ALA A 265 2.71 -9.24 -0.79
N LEU A 266 2.47 -7.99 -1.23
CA LEU A 266 2.57 -7.60 -2.64
C LEU A 266 3.99 -7.83 -3.19
N CYS A 267 5.02 -7.50 -2.39
CA CYS A 267 6.40 -7.74 -2.73
C CYS A 267 6.67 -9.26 -2.89
N LEU A 268 6.20 -10.07 -1.96
CA LEU A 268 6.35 -11.52 -2.01
C LEU A 268 5.67 -12.12 -3.25
N VAL A 269 4.42 -11.73 -3.53
CA VAL A 269 3.66 -12.21 -4.70
C VAL A 269 4.39 -11.90 -6.00
N SER A 270 4.85 -10.65 -6.15
CA SER A 270 5.59 -10.23 -7.35
C SER A 270 6.91 -10.98 -7.53
N CYS A 271 7.62 -11.24 -6.43
CA CYS A 271 8.88 -12.00 -6.48
C CYS A 271 8.69 -13.49 -6.81
N LEU A 272 7.48 -14.02 -6.66
CA LEU A 272 7.15 -15.42 -6.94
C LEU A 272 6.53 -15.63 -8.34
N GLU A 273 6.62 -14.68 -9.27
CA GLU A 273 5.98 -14.72 -10.59
C GLU A 273 6.11 -16.08 -11.32
N GLY A 274 7.30 -16.68 -11.32
CA GLY A 274 7.51 -18.01 -11.93
C GLY A 274 6.68 -19.13 -11.31
N GLY A 275 6.21 -18.95 -10.06
CA GLY A 275 5.32 -19.89 -9.35
C GLY A 275 3.84 -19.57 -9.56
N VAL A 276 3.47 -18.30 -9.75
CA VAL A 276 2.09 -17.84 -9.86
C VAL A 276 1.41 -18.38 -11.12
N SER A 277 2.15 -18.51 -12.23
CA SER A 277 1.65 -19.09 -13.49
C SER A 277 1.06 -20.49 -13.32
N ARG A 278 1.53 -21.28 -12.34
CA ARG A 278 1.01 -22.63 -12.06
C ARG A 278 -0.41 -22.63 -11.46
N TYR A 279 -0.84 -21.52 -10.90
CA TYR A 279 -2.13 -21.37 -10.23
C TYR A 279 -3.18 -20.68 -11.09
N ARG A 280 -2.85 -20.37 -12.34
CA ARG A 280 -3.81 -19.87 -13.32
C ARG A 280 -4.69 -21.02 -13.81
N ILE A 281 -6.00 -20.82 -13.84
CA ILE A 281 -6.94 -21.73 -14.46
C ILE A 281 -6.87 -21.54 -15.98
N GLU A 282 -6.38 -22.53 -16.71
CA GLU A 282 -6.41 -22.48 -18.18
C GLU A 282 -7.85 -22.51 -18.69
N PRO A 283 -8.24 -21.63 -19.62
CA PRO A 283 -9.54 -21.71 -20.27
C PRO A 283 -9.69 -23.09 -20.95
N ALA A 284 -10.83 -23.74 -20.76
CA ALA A 284 -11.09 -25.07 -21.33
C ALA A 284 -10.87 -25.15 -22.86
N ALA A 285 -11.03 -24.03 -23.57
CA ALA A 285 -10.73 -23.89 -24.99
C ALA A 285 -9.23 -23.98 -25.33
N GLU A 286 -8.38 -23.49 -24.46
CA GLU A 286 -6.91 -23.49 -24.62
C GLU A 286 -6.37 -24.90 -24.29
N ALA A 287 -6.87 -25.54 -23.23
CA ALA A 287 -6.57 -26.94 -22.90
C ALA A 287 -6.95 -27.88 -24.05
N LEU A 288 -8.15 -27.75 -24.64
CA LEU A 288 -8.58 -28.49 -25.82
C LEU A 288 -7.73 -28.22 -27.07
N SER A 289 -7.21 -27.02 -27.23
CA SER A 289 -6.33 -26.67 -28.36
C SER A 289 -4.94 -27.28 -28.21
N ILE A 290 -4.42 -27.36 -27.00
CA ILE A 290 -3.15 -28.01 -26.67
C ILE A 290 -3.27 -29.53 -26.90
N GLU A 291 -4.37 -30.13 -26.43
CA GLU A 291 -4.67 -31.54 -26.59
C GLU A 291 -4.79 -31.93 -28.08
N ARG A 292 -5.50 -31.11 -28.90
CA ARG A 292 -5.57 -31.28 -30.36
C ARG A 292 -4.21 -31.17 -31.06
N ARG A 293 -3.36 -30.23 -30.64
CA ARG A 293 -1.99 -30.11 -31.18
C ARG A 293 -1.11 -31.28 -30.80
N GLN A 294 -1.24 -31.81 -29.57
CA GLN A 294 -0.53 -33.02 -29.16
C GLN A 294 -0.98 -34.26 -29.94
N HIS A 295 -2.29 -34.46 -30.15
CA HIS A 295 -2.82 -35.55 -30.99
C HIS A 295 -2.34 -35.43 -32.42
N ALA A 296 -2.40 -34.25 -33.04
CA ALA A 296 -1.90 -34.05 -34.40
C ALA A 296 -0.40 -34.33 -34.55
N THR A 297 0.39 -34.04 -33.48
CA THR A 297 1.84 -34.31 -33.47
C THR A 297 2.13 -35.80 -33.30
N ILE A 298 1.30 -36.53 -32.56
CA ILE A 298 1.41 -37.99 -32.40
C ILE A 298 1.05 -38.71 -33.71
N GLU A 299 -0.05 -38.30 -34.36
CA GLU A 299 -0.46 -38.86 -35.67
C GLU A 299 0.58 -38.59 -36.77
N ALA A 300 1.23 -37.41 -36.77
CA ALA A 300 2.30 -37.07 -37.70
C ALA A 300 3.61 -37.87 -37.46
N ARG A 301 3.78 -38.47 -36.29
CA ARG A 301 4.96 -39.27 -35.91
C ARG A 301 4.78 -40.78 -36.19
N GLU A 302 3.59 -41.23 -36.55
CA GLU A 302 3.35 -42.62 -37.01
C GLU A 302 3.11 -42.66 -38.54
N PRO A 303 4.14 -42.49 -39.39
CA PRO A 303 3.99 -42.79 -40.80
C PRO A 303 4.24 -44.29 -41.01
N ASN A 304 3.21 -44.99 -41.48
CA ASN A 304 3.30 -46.33 -42.06
C ASN A 304 3.62 -47.51 -41.10
N ARG A 305 2.61 -48.05 -40.47
CA ARG A 305 2.59 -49.51 -40.29
C ARG A 305 2.27 -50.16 -41.66
N PRO A 306 3.16 -50.99 -42.21
CA PRO A 306 2.82 -51.73 -43.45
C PRO A 306 1.69 -52.66 -43.12
N ALA A 307 0.68 -52.69 -44.03
CA ALA A 307 -0.40 -53.72 -44.03
C ALA A 307 0.24 -55.11 -44.12
N LEU A 308 0.10 -55.88 -43.04
CA LEU A 308 0.39 -57.32 -43.07
C LEU A 308 -0.73 -57.98 -43.86
N ASP A 309 -0.43 -58.30 -45.11
CA ASP A 309 -1.26 -59.21 -45.96
C ASP A 309 -1.51 -60.51 -45.22
N ARG A 310 -2.78 -60.90 -45.21
CA ARG A 310 -3.24 -62.31 -45.16
C ARG A 310 -4.17 -62.60 -46.33
#